data_afda7e1c95109d9676c7e722cae8441f
#
_entry.id   afda7e1c95109d9676c7e722cae8441f
#
_cell.length_a   1.000
_cell.length_b   1.000
_cell.length_c   1.000
_cell.angle_alpha   90.00
_cell.angle_beta   90.00
_cell.angle_gamma   90.00
#
_symmetry.space_group_name_H-M   'P 1'
#
loop_
_entity.id
_entity.type
_entity.pdbx_description
1 polymer ?
#
loop_
_entity_poly.entity_id
_entity_poly.type
_entity_poly.pdbx_seq_one_letter_code
_entity_poly.pdbx_strand_id
1 'polypeptide(L)'
;MSLNASHPLHMPKISKNDQETTVDIDAIMDNVSIVLYTLTVVIGITGNSMVIWVAGFRLKPKVTNVWLVNLAVADLIFCFTRVFSLIKKLFFDHWPFGIFLCKFNGFFKYANMFCSVFLLAVISLDRVLCVWQPVFTRRRRTLWAARIVAVCVWIVAIIFSTPYFMYRQVYLKNNLSKCSVDPKEKAGYTSAKMAIYSIRFLCGFLLPFMVILICYILAGVGIRRTRLSGKSRPLRILASLVVAFFLCWAPYHCLLLVKMVDSKNTVVKFWHPIASGIAYFNSCVNPLLYFCMGLDVRGRFKQSLAGVYKRALADADDGQTTQSNERSLDDSAGSKHTYVVAGRSQTSVDVAKV
;
A
#
# COMPACT_ATOMS: atom_id res chain seq x y z
N MET A 1 -49.07 59.74 -38.28
CA MET A 1 -48.30 58.87 -39.18
C MET A 1 -47.13 58.27 -38.35
N SER A 2 -47.35 57.21 -37.61
CA SER A 2 -47.31 55.75 -37.82
C SER A 2 -46.08 55.34 -38.58
N LEU A 3 -45.21 54.65 -37.91
CA LEU A 3 -45.04 53.21 -37.99
C LEU A 3 -43.89 52.72 -37.05
N ASN A 4 -44.31 52.05 -36.01
CA ASN A 4 -43.43 51.13 -35.23
C ASN A 4 -43.42 49.79 -35.94
N ALA A 5 -42.19 49.23 -36.09
CA ALA A 5 -42.02 47.81 -36.34
C ALA A 5 -40.84 47.34 -35.50
N SER A 6 -41.15 46.78 -34.35
CA SER A 6 -40.22 46.02 -33.52
C SER A 6 -40.12 44.58 -34.06
N HIS A 7 -38.95 44.21 -34.59
CA HIS A 7 -38.58 42.82 -34.87
C HIS A 7 -38.15 42.13 -33.56
N PRO A 8 -38.70 40.95 -33.22
CA PRO A 8 -38.15 40.15 -32.12
C PRO A 8 -36.89 39.43 -32.57
N LEU A 9 -35.78 39.69 -31.85
CA LEU A 9 -34.55 38.92 -31.97
C LEU A 9 -34.83 37.43 -31.63
N HIS A 10 -34.65 36.61 -32.64
CA HIS A 10 -34.70 35.14 -32.51
C HIS A 10 -33.43 34.69 -31.76
N MET A 11 -33.51 34.38 -30.46
CA MET A 11 -32.45 33.66 -29.75
C MET A 11 -32.35 32.22 -30.29
N PRO A 12 -31.15 31.77 -30.67
CA PRO A 12 -31.02 30.37 -31.08
C PRO A 12 -31.27 29.46 -29.89
N LYS A 13 -32.15 28.46 -30.08
CA LYS A 13 -32.40 27.37 -29.15
C LYS A 13 -31.10 26.62 -28.94
N ILE A 14 -30.55 26.66 -27.72
CA ILE A 14 -29.42 25.81 -27.31
C ILE A 14 -29.85 24.36 -27.53
N SER A 15 -29.11 23.72 -28.42
CA SER A 15 -29.36 22.31 -28.81
C SER A 15 -29.19 21.39 -27.59
N LYS A 16 -30.13 20.46 -27.44
CA LYS A 16 -30.09 19.43 -26.40
C LYS A 16 -28.82 18.53 -26.44
N ASN A 17 -28.04 18.60 -27.52
CA ASN A 17 -26.82 17.81 -27.71
C ASN A 17 -25.64 18.24 -26.80
N ASP A 18 -25.59 19.51 -26.36
CA ASP A 18 -24.49 19.99 -25.51
C ASP A 18 -24.63 19.56 -24.05
N GLN A 19 -25.81 19.09 -23.65
CA GLN A 19 -26.08 18.62 -22.27
C GLN A 19 -25.75 17.12 -22.11
N GLU A 20 -25.85 16.32 -23.15
CA GLU A 20 -25.53 14.87 -23.11
C GLU A 20 -24.03 14.60 -23.05
N THR A 21 -23.20 15.42 -23.71
CA THR A 21 -21.72 15.26 -23.68
C THR A 21 -21.10 15.59 -22.33
N THR A 22 -21.67 16.49 -21.54
CA THR A 22 -21.14 16.85 -20.22
C THR A 22 -21.46 15.82 -19.14
N VAL A 23 -22.57 15.10 -19.26
CA VAL A 23 -22.96 14.01 -18.32
C VAL A 23 -22.06 12.80 -18.50
N ASP A 24 -21.67 12.53 -19.74
CA ASP A 24 -20.85 11.36 -20.10
C ASP A 24 -19.41 11.47 -19.53
N ILE A 25 -18.81 12.66 -19.51
CA ILE A 25 -17.47 12.90 -18.98
C ILE A 25 -17.42 12.65 -17.46
N ASP A 26 -18.37 13.13 -16.69
CA ASP A 26 -18.43 12.93 -15.24
C ASP A 26 -18.61 11.43 -14.93
N ALA A 27 -19.43 10.69 -15.69
CA ALA A 27 -19.60 9.25 -15.57
C ALA A 27 -18.31 8.48 -15.91
N ILE A 28 -17.60 8.87 -16.98
CA ILE A 28 -16.31 8.27 -17.34
C ILE A 28 -15.29 8.48 -16.21
N MET A 29 -15.19 9.69 -15.66
CA MET A 29 -14.26 10.02 -14.57
C MET A 29 -14.57 9.22 -13.29
N ASP A 30 -15.84 9.02 -12.98
CA ASP A 30 -16.25 8.19 -11.85
C ASP A 30 -15.92 6.72 -12.08
N ASN A 31 -16.17 6.18 -13.27
CA ASN A 31 -15.81 4.80 -13.62
C ASN A 31 -14.30 4.57 -13.56
N VAL A 32 -13.48 5.46 -14.10
CA VAL A 32 -12.00 5.40 -13.97
C VAL A 32 -11.59 5.39 -12.50
N SER A 33 -12.20 6.23 -11.67
CA SER A 33 -11.93 6.25 -10.24
C SER A 33 -12.30 4.93 -9.57
N ILE A 34 -13.44 4.31 -9.92
CA ILE A 34 -13.88 3.01 -9.39
C ILE A 34 -12.86 1.92 -9.74
N VAL A 35 -12.42 1.87 -11.00
CA VAL A 35 -11.39 0.92 -11.45
C VAL A 35 -10.10 1.07 -10.64
N LEU A 36 -9.60 2.31 -10.47
CA LEU A 36 -8.39 2.58 -9.70
C LEU A 36 -8.54 2.17 -8.22
N TYR A 37 -9.70 2.42 -7.60
CA TYR A 37 -9.96 1.97 -6.23
C TYR A 37 -10.03 0.45 -6.13
N THR A 38 -10.70 -0.21 -7.07
CA THR A 38 -10.79 -1.68 -7.12
C THR A 38 -9.41 -2.33 -7.26
N LEU A 39 -8.60 -1.85 -8.19
CA LEU A 39 -7.22 -2.31 -8.35
C LEU A 39 -6.41 -2.08 -7.07
N THR A 40 -6.57 -0.91 -6.42
CA THR A 40 -5.88 -0.59 -5.16
C THR A 40 -6.27 -1.57 -4.05
N VAL A 41 -7.54 -1.91 -3.92
CA VAL A 41 -8.03 -2.85 -2.90
C VAL A 41 -7.54 -4.27 -3.20
N VAL A 42 -7.77 -4.77 -4.41
CA VAL A 42 -7.47 -6.18 -4.75
C VAL A 42 -5.97 -6.44 -4.77
N ILE A 43 -5.23 -5.68 -5.59
CA ILE A 43 -3.77 -5.90 -5.75
C ILE A 43 -3.04 -5.45 -4.49
N GLY A 44 -3.49 -4.36 -3.84
CA GLY A 44 -2.84 -3.83 -2.65
C GLY A 44 -2.98 -4.77 -1.46
N ILE A 45 -4.16 -5.31 -1.18
CA ILE A 45 -4.33 -6.26 -0.07
C ILE A 45 -3.56 -7.55 -0.33
N THR A 46 -3.76 -8.18 -1.49
CA THR A 46 -3.11 -9.46 -1.82
C THR A 46 -1.59 -9.32 -1.90
N GLY A 47 -1.10 -8.30 -2.61
CA GLY A 47 0.32 -8.08 -2.82
C GLY A 47 1.08 -7.75 -1.53
N ASN A 48 0.57 -6.82 -0.71
CA ASN A 48 1.24 -6.44 0.53
C ASN A 48 1.16 -7.54 1.59
N SER A 49 0.05 -8.28 1.69
CA SER A 49 -0.04 -9.49 2.55
C SER A 49 1.02 -10.52 2.17
N MET A 50 1.23 -10.73 0.87
CA MET A 50 2.27 -11.64 0.38
C MET A 50 3.68 -11.15 0.71
N VAL A 51 3.96 -9.83 0.57
CA VAL A 51 5.25 -9.26 0.96
C VAL A 51 5.51 -9.46 2.46
N ILE A 52 4.52 -9.19 3.32
CA ILE A 52 4.62 -9.39 4.78
C ILE A 52 4.90 -10.86 5.08
N TRP A 53 4.16 -11.78 4.46
CA TRP A 53 4.34 -13.22 4.69
C TRP A 53 5.73 -13.70 4.27
N VAL A 54 6.19 -13.33 3.07
CA VAL A 54 7.49 -13.77 2.57
C VAL A 54 8.64 -13.07 3.29
N ALA A 55 8.66 -11.74 3.34
CA ALA A 55 9.77 -10.98 3.91
C ALA A 55 9.78 -11.01 5.45
N GLY A 56 8.61 -11.15 6.09
CA GLY A 56 8.49 -11.21 7.54
C GLY A 56 8.74 -12.60 8.13
N PHE A 57 8.24 -13.66 7.48
CA PHE A 57 8.22 -15.01 8.08
C PHE A 57 9.06 -16.05 7.34
N ARG A 58 9.29 -15.90 6.02
CA ARG A 58 9.99 -16.92 5.21
C ARG A 58 11.44 -16.60 4.91
N LEU A 59 11.81 -15.32 4.85
CA LEU A 59 13.19 -14.92 4.60
C LEU A 59 13.99 -14.84 5.90
N LYS A 60 15.30 -15.12 5.82
CA LYS A 60 16.20 -14.85 6.94
C LYS A 60 16.15 -13.37 7.31
N PRO A 61 16.09 -13.01 8.62
CA PRO A 61 15.99 -11.64 9.07
C PRO A 61 17.15 -10.78 8.55
N LYS A 62 16.83 -9.73 7.83
CA LYS A 62 17.79 -8.72 7.33
C LYS A 62 17.21 -7.32 7.54
N VAL A 63 18.07 -6.32 7.72
CA VAL A 63 17.63 -4.92 7.85
C VAL A 63 16.74 -4.50 6.69
N THR A 64 17.05 -4.90 5.47
CA THR A 64 16.23 -4.61 4.29
C THR A 64 14.81 -5.18 4.43
N ASN A 65 14.66 -6.38 5.02
CA ASN A 65 13.33 -6.97 5.23
C ASN A 65 12.51 -6.17 6.24
N VAL A 66 13.15 -5.58 7.26
CA VAL A 66 12.47 -4.68 8.21
C VAL A 66 11.82 -3.51 7.46
N TRP A 67 12.56 -2.88 6.56
CA TRP A 67 12.03 -1.78 5.76
C TRP A 67 10.87 -2.20 4.86
N LEU A 68 11.03 -3.31 4.13
CA LEU A 68 10.01 -3.83 3.22
C LEU A 68 8.73 -4.22 3.94
N VAL A 69 8.83 -4.88 5.10
CA VAL A 69 7.68 -5.28 5.91
C VAL A 69 6.94 -4.05 6.44
N ASN A 70 7.65 -3.05 6.98
CA ASN A 70 7.00 -1.83 7.48
C ASN A 70 6.30 -1.06 6.36
N LEU A 71 6.90 -0.98 5.17
CA LEU A 71 6.26 -0.37 4.00
C LEU A 71 5.00 -1.13 3.60
N ALA A 72 5.08 -2.47 3.54
CA ALA A 72 3.93 -3.32 3.21
C ALA A 72 2.81 -3.26 4.27
N VAL A 73 3.15 -3.12 5.56
CA VAL A 73 2.15 -2.94 6.64
C VAL A 73 1.42 -1.61 6.47
N ALA A 74 2.14 -0.51 6.20
CA ALA A 74 1.52 0.79 5.96
C ALA A 74 0.56 0.74 4.75
N ASP A 75 1.00 0.13 3.64
CA ASP A 75 0.20 -0.02 2.43
C ASP A 75 -1.01 -0.93 2.63
N LEU A 76 -0.86 -2.02 3.39
CA LEU A 76 -1.95 -2.95 3.69
C LEU A 76 -3.06 -2.28 4.52
N ILE A 77 -2.70 -1.57 5.60
CA ILE A 77 -3.66 -0.80 6.42
C ILE A 77 -4.39 0.22 5.55
N PHE A 78 -3.66 0.93 4.70
CA PHE A 78 -4.24 1.89 3.77
C PHE A 78 -5.24 1.23 2.81
N CYS A 79 -4.87 0.12 2.17
CA CYS A 79 -5.73 -0.60 1.22
C CYS A 79 -7.03 -1.09 1.90
N PHE A 80 -6.98 -1.56 3.15
CA PHE A 80 -8.18 -1.88 3.93
C PHE A 80 -9.08 -0.67 4.13
N THR A 81 -8.52 0.51 4.41
CA THR A 81 -9.35 1.72 4.55
C THR A 81 -9.99 2.15 3.22
N ARG A 82 -9.40 1.78 2.07
CA ARG A 82 -9.98 2.07 0.74
C ARG A 82 -11.20 1.23 0.42
N VAL A 83 -11.39 0.08 1.07
CA VAL A 83 -12.61 -0.72 0.94
C VAL A 83 -13.86 0.13 1.24
N PHE A 84 -13.85 0.90 2.34
CA PHE A 84 -14.97 1.79 2.68
C PHE A 84 -15.20 2.88 1.62
N SER A 85 -14.13 3.40 1.02
CA SER A 85 -14.24 4.39 -0.05
C SER A 85 -14.79 3.79 -1.35
N LEU A 86 -14.43 2.55 -1.65
CA LEU A 86 -14.94 1.79 -2.79
C LEU A 86 -16.42 1.45 -2.62
N ILE A 87 -16.80 0.90 -1.47
CA ILE A 87 -18.23 0.61 -1.13
C ILE A 87 -19.06 1.88 -1.25
N LYS A 88 -18.58 3.00 -0.69
CA LYS A 88 -19.24 4.30 -0.84
C LYS A 88 -19.46 4.67 -2.30
N LYS A 89 -18.47 4.49 -3.16
CA LYS A 89 -18.57 4.85 -4.58
C LYS A 89 -19.50 3.94 -5.38
N LEU A 90 -19.58 2.67 -5.02
CA LEU A 90 -20.39 1.67 -5.73
C LEU A 90 -21.87 1.70 -5.34
N PHE A 91 -22.18 1.98 -4.07
CA PHE A 91 -23.52 1.73 -3.52
C PHE A 91 -24.18 2.95 -2.89
N PHE A 92 -23.45 4.07 -2.67
CA PHE A 92 -24.00 5.19 -1.92
C PHE A 92 -23.59 6.55 -2.51
N ASP A 93 -24.55 7.47 -2.64
CA ASP A 93 -24.30 8.87 -2.99
C ASP A 93 -23.82 9.70 -1.79
N HIS A 94 -23.99 9.19 -0.59
CA HIS A 94 -23.65 9.81 0.68
C HIS A 94 -22.61 8.99 1.46
N TRP A 95 -22.14 9.49 2.60
CA TRP A 95 -21.24 8.78 3.51
C TRP A 95 -22.02 8.04 4.60
N PRO A 96 -22.19 6.70 4.52
CA PRO A 96 -23.04 5.95 5.44
C PRO A 96 -22.33 5.50 6.72
N PHE A 97 -20.98 5.61 6.80
CA PHE A 97 -20.17 4.93 7.81
C PHE A 97 -19.91 5.75 9.08
N GLY A 98 -20.59 6.87 9.29
CA GLY A 98 -20.46 7.70 10.47
C GLY A 98 -19.14 8.48 10.58
N ILE A 99 -18.97 9.21 11.67
CA ILE A 99 -17.85 10.14 11.86
C ILE A 99 -16.53 9.44 12.15
N PHE A 100 -16.55 8.33 12.91
CA PHE A 100 -15.34 7.59 13.27
C PHE A 100 -14.60 7.08 12.03
N LEU A 101 -15.30 6.34 11.16
CA LEU A 101 -14.70 5.82 9.92
C LEU A 101 -14.34 6.93 8.92
N CYS A 102 -15.05 8.08 8.95
CA CYS A 102 -14.65 9.26 8.19
C CYS A 102 -13.29 9.79 8.63
N LYS A 103 -13.08 9.99 9.93
CA LYS A 103 -11.80 10.45 10.50
C LYS A 103 -10.69 9.43 10.30
N PHE A 104 -10.95 8.17 10.60
CA PHE A 104 -10.03 7.04 10.46
C PHE A 104 -9.53 6.89 9.01
N ASN A 105 -10.45 6.88 8.05
CA ASN A 105 -10.11 6.81 6.63
C ASN A 105 -9.24 7.99 6.17
N GLY A 106 -9.51 9.20 6.67
CA GLY A 106 -8.70 10.38 6.41
C GLY A 106 -7.31 10.29 7.01
N PHE A 107 -7.22 9.86 8.28
CA PHE A 107 -5.98 9.69 9.01
C PHE A 107 -5.04 8.69 8.31
N PHE A 108 -5.50 7.48 8.04
CA PHE A 108 -4.67 6.44 7.43
C PHE A 108 -4.26 6.73 5.99
N LYS A 109 -5.03 7.54 5.25
CA LYS A 109 -4.60 8.05 3.95
C LYS A 109 -3.26 8.80 4.05
N TYR A 110 -3.14 9.68 5.03
CA TYR A 110 -1.94 10.52 5.18
C TYR A 110 -0.86 9.82 6.00
N ALA A 111 -1.22 8.98 6.96
CA ALA A 111 -0.28 8.12 7.68
C ALA A 111 0.49 7.21 6.73
N ASN A 112 -0.20 6.57 5.78
CA ASN A 112 0.46 5.80 4.72
C ASN A 112 1.40 6.67 3.88
N MET A 113 0.96 7.83 3.41
CA MET A 113 1.77 8.74 2.60
C MET A 113 3.07 9.15 3.33
N PHE A 114 2.95 9.64 4.58
CA PHE A 114 4.11 10.07 5.36
C PHE A 114 5.02 8.89 5.73
N CYS A 115 4.44 7.77 6.19
CA CYS A 115 5.20 6.57 6.54
C CYS A 115 5.99 6.05 5.34
N SER A 116 5.37 5.94 4.17
CA SER A 116 6.01 5.43 2.96
C SER A 116 7.15 6.33 2.51
N VAL A 117 6.96 7.65 2.43
CA VAL A 117 8.02 8.55 1.98
C VAL A 117 9.18 8.64 2.97
N PHE A 118 8.90 8.62 4.28
CA PHE A 118 9.95 8.62 5.30
C PHE A 118 10.73 7.31 5.32
N LEU A 119 10.07 6.16 5.14
CA LEU A 119 10.75 4.88 4.97
C LEU A 119 11.62 4.88 3.72
N LEU A 120 11.16 5.42 2.58
CA LEU A 120 11.97 5.54 1.37
C LEU A 120 13.18 6.44 1.58
N ALA A 121 13.05 7.53 2.33
CA ALA A 121 14.16 8.40 2.70
C ALA A 121 15.18 7.67 3.59
N VAL A 122 14.72 6.95 4.62
CA VAL A 122 15.59 6.13 5.48
C VAL A 122 16.30 5.03 4.69
N ILE A 123 15.60 4.34 3.78
CA ILE A 123 16.19 3.33 2.90
C ILE A 123 17.28 3.96 2.02
N SER A 124 17.05 5.14 1.48
CA SER A 124 18.00 5.85 0.64
C SER A 124 19.26 6.24 1.42
N LEU A 125 19.11 6.74 2.63
CA LEU A 125 20.21 7.02 3.56
C LEU A 125 20.99 5.74 3.93
N ASP A 126 20.27 4.65 4.25
CA ASP A 126 20.89 3.34 4.52
C ASP A 126 21.75 2.87 3.35
N ARG A 127 21.34 3.11 2.10
CA ARG A 127 22.15 2.77 0.92
C ARG A 127 23.40 3.63 0.78
N VAL A 128 23.29 4.94 0.99
CA VAL A 128 24.46 5.85 0.98
C VAL A 128 25.49 5.39 2.03
N LEU A 129 25.05 5.15 3.26
CA LEU A 129 25.93 4.68 4.33
C LEU A 129 26.60 3.35 3.99
N CYS A 130 25.90 2.41 3.35
CA CYS A 130 26.48 1.14 2.91
C CYS A 130 27.58 1.30 1.85
N VAL A 131 27.50 2.36 1.04
CA VAL A 131 28.47 2.61 -0.04
C VAL A 131 29.67 3.41 0.46
N TRP A 132 29.42 4.48 1.22
CA TRP A 132 30.48 5.41 1.63
C TRP A 132 31.16 5.03 2.93
N GLN A 133 30.47 4.36 3.85
CA GLN A 133 31.00 3.97 5.16
C GLN A 133 30.74 2.47 5.45
N PRO A 134 31.34 1.55 4.66
CA PRO A 134 31.05 0.12 4.77
C PRO A 134 31.47 -0.47 6.12
N VAL A 135 32.55 0.02 6.73
CA VAL A 135 33.04 -0.45 8.04
C VAL A 135 32.09 -0.04 9.16
N PHE A 136 31.68 1.24 9.19
CA PHE A 136 30.71 1.75 10.15
C PHE A 136 29.36 1.02 10.01
N THR A 137 28.89 0.87 8.78
CA THR A 137 27.62 0.19 8.48
C THR A 137 27.66 -1.26 8.93
N ARG A 138 28.77 -1.98 8.73
CA ARG A 138 28.89 -3.37 9.17
C ARG A 138 28.74 -3.53 10.69
N ARG A 139 29.18 -2.55 11.47
CA ARG A 139 29.09 -2.56 12.95
C ARG A 139 27.73 -2.07 13.48
N ARG A 140 27.14 -1.04 12.89
CA ARG A 140 25.98 -0.33 13.42
C ARG A 140 24.64 -0.73 12.78
N ARG A 141 24.66 -1.33 11.60
CA ARG A 141 23.46 -1.74 10.86
C ARG A 141 22.90 -3.05 11.41
N THR A 142 22.29 -2.99 12.58
CA THR A 142 21.68 -4.13 13.26
C THR A 142 20.17 -4.18 13.02
N LEU A 143 19.55 -5.35 13.22
CA LEU A 143 18.10 -5.51 13.14
C LEU A 143 17.38 -4.66 14.19
N TRP A 144 17.98 -4.56 15.39
CA TRP A 144 17.41 -3.77 16.46
C TRP A 144 17.38 -2.28 16.14
N ALA A 145 18.50 -1.72 15.65
CA ALA A 145 18.56 -0.34 15.22
C ALA A 145 17.54 -0.05 14.10
N ALA A 146 17.38 -0.96 13.13
CA ALA A 146 16.39 -0.82 12.07
C ALA A 146 14.95 -0.81 12.60
N ARG A 147 14.64 -1.65 13.59
CA ARG A 147 13.30 -1.66 14.23
C ARG A 147 13.01 -0.36 14.97
N ILE A 148 13.99 0.16 15.72
CA ILE A 148 13.84 1.46 16.41
C ILE A 148 13.57 2.58 15.39
N VAL A 149 14.38 2.66 14.33
CA VAL A 149 14.17 3.67 13.30
C VAL A 149 12.80 3.53 12.63
N ALA A 150 12.33 2.30 12.37
CA ALA A 150 10.98 2.08 11.86
C ALA A 150 9.90 2.58 12.81
N VAL A 151 10.03 2.32 14.12
CA VAL A 151 9.09 2.85 15.15
C VAL A 151 9.12 4.37 15.17
N CYS A 152 10.29 4.99 15.11
CA CYS A 152 10.40 6.46 15.02
C CYS A 152 9.70 7.01 13.78
N VAL A 153 9.84 6.35 12.62
CA VAL A 153 9.13 6.74 11.38
C VAL A 153 7.62 6.66 11.57
N TRP A 154 7.11 5.59 12.19
CA TRP A 154 5.67 5.46 12.48
C TRP A 154 5.17 6.56 13.40
N ILE A 155 5.91 6.88 14.49
CA ILE A 155 5.55 7.95 15.43
C ILE A 155 5.47 9.30 14.68
N VAL A 156 6.48 9.62 13.88
CA VAL A 156 6.51 10.86 13.09
C VAL A 156 5.35 10.90 12.08
N ALA A 157 5.10 9.79 11.36
CA ALA A 157 3.98 9.71 10.42
C ALA A 157 2.61 9.90 11.11
N ILE A 158 2.43 9.35 12.30
CA ILE A 158 1.23 9.54 13.12
C ILE A 158 1.06 11.01 13.51
N ILE A 159 2.12 11.66 13.99
CA ILE A 159 2.09 13.09 14.39
C ILE A 159 1.66 13.95 13.19
N PHE A 160 2.29 13.77 12.02
CA PHE A 160 1.94 14.53 10.81
C PHE A 160 0.53 14.22 10.28
N SER A 161 -0.03 13.08 10.63
CA SER A 161 -1.37 12.65 10.18
C SER A 161 -2.49 13.03 11.14
N THR A 162 -2.18 13.32 12.40
CA THR A 162 -3.16 13.70 13.43
C THR A 162 -4.06 14.87 13.02
N PRO A 163 -3.58 15.96 12.37
CA PRO A 163 -4.46 17.04 11.93
C PRO A 163 -5.60 16.57 11.02
N TYR A 164 -5.37 15.55 10.18
CA TYR A 164 -6.41 15.01 9.30
C TYR A 164 -7.49 14.23 10.05
N PHE A 165 -7.18 13.66 11.21
CA PHE A 165 -8.15 13.07 12.12
C PHE A 165 -8.97 14.14 12.83
N MET A 166 -8.31 15.21 13.28
CA MET A 166 -8.96 16.28 14.08
C MET A 166 -9.94 17.11 13.23
N TYR A 167 -9.50 17.55 12.06
CA TYR A 167 -10.27 18.49 11.22
C TYR A 167 -11.29 17.83 10.29
N ARG A 168 -11.33 16.50 10.17
CA ARG A 168 -12.26 15.82 9.29
C ARG A 168 -13.59 15.60 9.99
N GLN A 169 -14.69 15.90 9.29
CA GLN A 169 -16.06 15.85 9.81
C GLN A 169 -17.02 15.22 8.80
N VAL A 170 -18.16 14.75 9.29
CA VAL A 170 -19.32 14.42 8.48
C VAL A 170 -20.30 15.61 8.57
N TYR A 171 -20.65 16.16 7.45
CA TYR A 171 -21.59 17.29 7.34
C TYR A 171 -22.61 17.06 6.24
N LEU A 172 -23.76 17.70 6.37
CA LEU A 172 -24.84 17.65 5.37
C LEU A 172 -24.58 18.70 4.27
N LYS A 173 -24.63 18.26 3.02
CA LYS A 173 -24.62 19.12 1.83
C LYS A 173 -25.68 18.62 0.87
N ASN A 174 -26.69 19.45 0.55
CA ASN A 174 -27.84 19.08 -0.27
C ASN A 174 -28.55 17.81 0.28
N ASN A 175 -28.83 17.77 1.57
CA ASN A 175 -29.42 16.63 2.31
C ASN A 175 -28.61 15.31 2.24
N LEU A 176 -27.41 15.30 1.68
CA LEU A 176 -26.53 14.15 1.63
C LEU A 176 -25.37 14.31 2.61
N SER A 177 -25.10 13.28 3.42
CA SER A 177 -23.94 13.27 4.31
C SER A 177 -22.65 13.14 3.53
N LYS A 178 -21.70 14.03 3.76
CA LYS A 178 -20.37 14.04 3.12
C LYS A 178 -19.28 14.00 4.16
N CYS A 179 -18.28 13.14 3.93
CA CYS A 179 -17.07 13.04 4.75
C CYS A 179 -15.95 13.87 4.12
N SER A 180 -15.64 15.00 4.70
CA SER A 180 -14.53 15.86 4.25
C SER A 180 -14.07 16.75 5.41
N VAL A 181 -13.07 17.58 5.14
CA VAL A 181 -12.73 18.69 6.00
C VAL A 181 -13.84 19.72 5.85
N ASP A 182 -14.47 20.15 6.97
CA ASP A 182 -15.66 20.99 6.97
C ASP A 182 -15.41 22.30 6.19
N PRO A 183 -16.27 22.67 5.23
CA PRO A 183 -16.15 23.90 4.50
C PRO A 183 -16.66 25.14 5.26
N LYS A 184 -17.28 25.00 6.45
CA LYS A 184 -17.75 26.14 7.23
C LYS A 184 -16.56 26.96 7.74
N GLU A 185 -16.42 28.14 7.22
CA GLU A 185 -15.39 29.12 7.56
C GLU A 185 -15.57 29.62 9.01
N LYS A 186 -14.95 28.92 9.96
CA LYS A 186 -14.67 29.52 11.27
C LYS A 186 -13.44 30.39 11.15
N ALA A 187 -13.41 31.52 11.81
CA ALA A 187 -12.22 32.38 11.92
C ALA A 187 -11.00 31.53 12.30
N GLY A 188 -9.91 31.63 11.54
CA GLY A 188 -8.71 30.80 11.71
C GLY A 188 -8.67 29.46 10.94
N TYR A 189 -9.78 29.00 10.37
CA TYR A 189 -9.83 27.72 9.64
C TYR A 189 -9.07 27.78 8.31
N THR A 190 -9.11 28.91 7.61
CA THR A 190 -8.39 29.10 6.34
C THR A 190 -6.88 28.97 6.57
N SER A 191 -6.34 29.58 7.65
CA SER A 191 -4.93 29.49 8.00
C SER A 191 -4.52 28.08 8.37
N ALA A 192 -5.32 27.36 9.18
CA ALA A 192 -5.07 25.96 9.51
C ALA A 192 -5.09 25.03 8.29
N LYS A 193 -6.02 25.25 7.36
CA LYS A 193 -6.11 24.50 6.10
C LYS A 193 -4.88 24.75 5.22
N MET A 194 -4.44 25.99 5.09
CA MET A 194 -3.24 26.34 4.34
C MET A 194 -1.99 25.72 4.98
N ALA A 195 -1.86 25.80 6.31
CA ALA A 195 -0.76 25.15 7.03
C ALA A 195 -0.73 23.63 6.80
N ILE A 196 -1.88 22.95 6.90
CA ILE A 196 -1.97 21.50 6.65
C ILE A 196 -1.57 21.16 5.21
N TYR A 197 -1.97 21.96 4.22
CA TYR A 197 -1.63 21.74 2.82
C TYR A 197 -0.14 22.01 2.55
N SER A 198 0.41 23.06 3.15
CA SER A 198 1.84 23.39 3.05
C SER A 198 2.72 22.32 3.70
N ILE A 199 2.39 21.90 4.92
CA ILE A 199 3.10 20.81 5.61
C ILE A 199 3.07 19.53 4.78
N ARG A 200 1.91 19.18 4.22
CA ARG A 200 1.79 17.99 3.38
C ARG A 200 2.66 18.07 2.13
N PHE A 201 2.68 19.20 1.46
CA PHE A 201 3.51 19.39 0.28
C PHE A 201 5.00 19.40 0.64
N LEU A 202 5.38 20.16 1.64
CA LEU A 202 6.78 20.30 2.05
C LEU A 202 7.32 18.99 2.67
N CYS A 203 6.69 18.50 3.73
CA CYS A 203 7.19 17.36 4.50
C CYS A 203 6.79 16.00 3.91
N GLY A 204 5.67 15.93 3.17
CA GLY A 204 5.19 14.69 2.55
C GLY A 204 5.68 14.47 1.12
N PHE A 205 6.27 15.49 0.47
CA PHE A 205 6.69 15.40 -0.92
C PHE A 205 8.05 16.08 -1.18
N LEU A 206 8.15 17.40 -1.05
CA LEU A 206 9.31 18.16 -1.52
C LEU A 206 10.60 17.85 -0.74
N LEU A 207 10.58 17.95 0.60
CA LEU A 207 11.78 17.71 1.42
C LEU A 207 12.27 16.26 1.31
N PRO A 208 11.42 15.22 1.45
CA PRO A 208 11.86 13.85 1.22
C PRO A 208 12.40 13.62 -0.19
N PHE A 209 11.80 14.24 -1.22
CA PHE A 209 12.30 14.17 -2.60
C PHE A 209 13.74 14.66 -2.70
N MET A 210 14.04 15.84 -2.13
CA MET A 210 15.37 16.42 -2.15
C MET A 210 16.38 15.53 -1.42
N VAL A 211 16.02 15.03 -0.23
CA VAL A 211 16.89 14.10 0.54
C VAL A 211 17.18 12.84 -0.27
N ILE A 212 16.16 12.22 -0.83
CA ILE A 212 16.28 10.99 -1.62
C ILE A 212 17.13 11.23 -2.87
N LEU A 213 16.89 12.32 -3.60
CA LEU A 213 17.66 12.70 -4.80
C LEU A 213 19.14 12.83 -4.47
N ILE A 214 19.48 13.58 -3.42
CA ILE A 214 20.87 13.73 -2.94
C ILE A 214 21.47 12.37 -2.59
N CYS A 215 20.73 11.52 -1.86
CA CYS A 215 21.20 10.18 -1.52
C CYS A 215 21.51 9.33 -2.76
N TYR A 216 20.67 9.37 -3.80
CA TYR A 216 20.92 8.61 -5.02
C TYR A 216 22.10 9.13 -5.83
N ILE A 217 22.31 10.46 -5.89
CA ILE A 217 23.50 11.06 -6.51
C ILE A 217 24.76 10.59 -5.76
N LEU A 218 24.77 10.70 -4.44
CA LEU A 218 25.90 10.27 -3.60
C LEU A 218 26.16 8.76 -3.75
N ALA A 219 25.14 7.92 -3.71
CA ALA A 219 25.29 6.48 -3.91
C ALA A 219 25.85 6.15 -5.30
N GLY A 220 25.39 6.83 -6.35
CA GLY A 220 25.87 6.68 -7.72
C GLY A 220 27.36 7.03 -7.86
N VAL A 221 27.76 8.17 -7.29
CA VAL A 221 29.18 8.61 -7.25
C VAL A 221 30.02 7.59 -6.47
N GLY A 222 29.56 7.15 -5.32
CA GLY A 222 30.26 6.17 -4.48
C GLY A 222 30.48 4.82 -5.19
N ILE A 223 29.47 4.30 -5.90
CA ILE A 223 29.58 3.05 -6.67
C ILE A 223 30.61 3.18 -7.81
N ARG A 224 30.60 4.31 -8.52
CA ARG A 224 31.58 4.56 -9.58
C ARG A 224 33.03 4.58 -9.04
N ARG A 225 33.24 5.23 -7.88
CA ARG A 225 34.55 5.31 -7.23
C ARG A 225 35.06 3.95 -6.75
N THR A 226 34.20 3.11 -6.21
CA THR A 226 34.59 1.84 -5.57
C THR A 226 34.60 0.65 -6.52
N ARG A 227 34.28 0.83 -7.82
CA ARG A 227 34.18 -0.23 -8.85
C ARG A 227 33.28 -1.42 -8.43
N LEU A 228 32.35 -1.20 -7.53
CA LEU A 228 31.44 -2.22 -6.97
C LEU A 228 30.28 -2.55 -7.94
N SER A 229 30.61 -3.00 -9.15
CA SER A 229 29.65 -3.30 -10.21
C SER A 229 28.57 -4.32 -9.81
N GLY A 230 28.88 -5.29 -8.94
CA GLY A 230 27.94 -6.34 -8.52
C GLY A 230 26.85 -5.91 -7.54
N LYS A 231 26.93 -4.72 -6.90
CA LYS A 231 25.96 -4.24 -5.91
C LYS A 231 24.86 -3.31 -6.47
N SER A 232 24.77 -3.19 -7.80
CA SER A 232 23.81 -2.27 -8.44
C SER A 232 22.34 -2.74 -8.41
N ARG A 233 22.07 -4.05 -8.32
CA ARG A 233 20.70 -4.60 -8.39
C ARG A 233 19.80 -4.13 -7.25
N PRO A 234 20.18 -4.17 -5.96
CA PRO A 234 19.35 -3.65 -4.88
C PRO A 234 19.06 -2.15 -5.01
N LEU A 235 20.07 -1.37 -5.49
CA LEU A 235 19.91 0.06 -5.69
C LEU A 235 18.90 0.38 -6.79
N ARG A 236 18.88 -0.39 -7.89
CA ARG A 236 17.91 -0.22 -8.98
C ARG A 236 16.49 -0.47 -8.52
N ILE A 237 16.25 -1.52 -7.70
CA ILE A 237 14.93 -1.81 -7.16
C ILE A 237 14.43 -0.66 -6.30
N LEU A 238 15.29 -0.16 -5.39
CA LEU A 238 14.94 0.95 -4.52
C LEU A 238 14.73 2.26 -5.31
N ALA A 239 15.54 2.50 -6.34
CA ALA A 239 15.35 3.63 -7.25
C ALA A 239 13.98 3.56 -7.95
N SER A 240 13.58 2.36 -8.41
CA SER A 240 12.27 2.17 -9.03
C SER A 240 11.10 2.44 -8.07
N LEU A 241 11.23 2.04 -6.79
CA LEU A 241 10.22 2.35 -5.76
C LEU A 241 10.07 3.86 -5.55
N VAL A 242 11.20 4.56 -5.48
CA VAL A 242 11.23 6.02 -5.31
C VAL A 242 10.61 6.72 -6.52
N VAL A 243 11.04 6.35 -7.72
CA VAL A 243 10.48 6.92 -8.97
C VAL A 243 8.98 6.69 -9.03
N ALA A 244 8.53 5.46 -8.75
CA ALA A 244 7.12 5.12 -8.72
C ALA A 244 6.34 5.95 -7.69
N PHE A 245 6.87 6.12 -6.47
CA PHE A 245 6.24 6.96 -5.45
C PHE A 245 6.03 8.40 -5.96
N PHE A 246 7.08 9.03 -6.48
CA PHE A 246 6.97 10.41 -6.92
C PHE A 246 6.08 10.57 -8.16
N LEU A 247 6.13 9.65 -9.11
CA LEU A 247 5.24 9.66 -10.27
C LEU A 247 3.77 9.51 -9.87
N CYS A 248 3.48 8.64 -8.90
CA CYS A 248 2.11 8.46 -8.42
C CYS A 248 1.59 9.67 -7.62
N TRP A 249 2.44 10.32 -6.81
CA TRP A 249 2.02 11.42 -5.95
C TRP A 249 2.14 12.80 -6.59
N ALA A 250 2.98 12.99 -7.61
CA ALA A 250 3.20 14.30 -8.24
C ALA A 250 1.90 14.92 -8.79
N PRO A 251 1.03 14.22 -9.56
CA PRO A 251 -0.20 14.83 -10.07
C PRO A 251 -1.10 15.34 -8.94
N TYR A 252 -1.20 14.58 -7.85
CA TYR A 252 -1.99 14.97 -6.69
C TYR A 252 -1.44 16.24 -6.01
N HIS A 253 -0.13 16.34 -5.84
CA HIS A 253 0.51 17.51 -5.23
C HIS A 253 0.47 18.75 -6.14
N CYS A 254 0.61 18.58 -7.45
CA CYS A 254 0.43 19.68 -8.41
C CYS A 254 -0.99 20.28 -8.32
N LEU A 255 -2.02 19.41 -8.34
CA LEU A 255 -3.40 19.87 -8.19
C LEU A 255 -3.69 20.46 -6.81
N LEU A 256 -2.99 20.00 -5.77
CA LEU A 256 -3.08 20.58 -4.45
C LEU A 256 -2.58 22.02 -4.43
N LEU A 257 -1.44 22.30 -5.08
CA LEU A 257 -0.90 23.66 -5.19
C LEU A 257 -1.85 24.59 -5.96
N VAL A 258 -2.40 24.12 -7.10
CA VAL A 258 -3.43 24.89 -7.83
C VAL A 258 -4.63 25.17 -6.94
N LYS A 259 -5.10 24.20 -6.16
CA LYS A 259 -6.22 24.34 -5.23
C LYS A 259 -5.95 25.31 -4.09
N MET A 260 -4.70 25.50 -3.70
CA MET A 260 -4.31 26.48 -2.69
C MET A 260 -4.46 27.91 -3.22
N VAL A 261 -4.17 28.14 -4.50
CA VAL A 261 -4.27 29.44 -5.17
C VAL A 261 -5.72 29.73 -5.59
N ASP A 262 -6.35 28.76 -6.27
CA ASP A 262 -7.74 28.85 -6.73
C ASP A 262 -8.53 27.59 -6.37
N SER A 263 -9.33 27.70 -5.31
CA SER A 263 -10.13 26.57 -4.80
C SER A 263 -11.30 26.16 -5.69
N LYS A 264 -11.71 27.04 -6.63
CA LYS A 264 -12.85 26.81 -7.55
C LYS A 264 -12.39 26.41 -8.96
N ASN A 265 -11.09 26.22 -9.17
CA ASN A 265 -10.52 25.91 -10.48
C ASN A 265 -11.14 24.63 -11.08
N THR A 266 -11.60 24.73 -12.31
CA THR A 266 -12.28 23.64 -13.03
C THR A 266 -11.36 22.44 -13.25
N VAL A 267 -10.07 22.67 -13.54
CA VAL A 267 -9.07 21.61 -13.71
C VAL A 267 -8.94 20.78 -12.43
N VAL A 268 -8.91 21.43 -11.25
CA VAL A 268 -8.88 20.73 -9.96
C VAL A 268 -10.13 19.89 -9.75
N LYS A 269 -11.31 20.41 -10.09
CA LYS A 269 -12.56 19.67 -9.94
C LYS A 269 -12.54 18.36 -10.74
N PHE A 270 -12.13 18.42 -11.98
CA PHE A 270 -12.11 17.24 -12.88
C PHE A 270 -10.98 16.27 -12.57
N TRP A 271 -9.75 16.73 -12.43
CA TRP A 271 -8.58 15.84 -12.34
C TRP A 271 -8.27 15.33 -10.94
N HIS A 272 -8.76 15.99 -9.89
CA HIS A 272 -8.46 15.58 -8.51
C HIS A 272 -8.90 14.15 -8.15
N PRO A 273 -10.05 13.61 -8.61
CA PRO A 273 -10.42 12.22 -8.38
C PRO A 273 -9.42 11.23 -8.98
N ILE A 274 -9.01 11.46 -10.23
CA ILE A 274 -8.03 10.61 -10.94
C ILE A 274 -6.66 10.71 -10.29
N ALA A 275 -6.15 11.90 -10.06
CA ALA A 275 -4.86 12.10 -9.40
C ALA A 275 -4.83 11.46 -7.99
N SER A 276 -5.96 11.50 -7.27
CA SER A 276 -6.09 10.79 -6.00
C SER A 276 -6.07 9.27 -6.20
N GLY A 277 -6.72 8.75 -7.22
CA GLY A 277 -6.71 7.32 -7.56
C GLY A 277 -5.31 6.83 -7.91
N ILE A 278 -4.56 7.59 -8.73
CA ILE A 278 -3.16 7.30 -9.06
C ILE A 278 -2.28 7.29 -7.79
N ALA A 279 -2.45 8.29 -6.92
CA ALA A 279 -1.73 8.34 -5.64
C ALA A 279 -2.06 7.14 -4.75
N TYR A 280 -3.28 6.62 -4.78
CA TYR A 280 -3.67 5.42 -4.03
C TYR A 280 -3.10 4.15 -4.64
N PHE A 281 -3.02 4.08 -5.95
CA PHE A 281 -2.42 2.96 -6.67
C PHE A 281 -0.94 2.77 -6.33
N ASN A 282 -0.24 3.80 -5.83
CA ASN A 282 1.13 3.69 -5.31
C ASN A 282 1.30 2.51 -4.34
N SER A 283 0.31 2.26 -3.47
CA SER A 283 0.36 1.13 -2.52
C SER A 283 0.32 -0.26 -3.18
N CYS A 284 0.01 -0.34 -4.47
CA CYS A 284 0.06 -1.57 -5.27
C CYS A 284 1.39 -1.72 -6.00
N VAL A 285 2.08 -0.61 -6.28
CA VAL A 285 3.29 -0.60 -7.11
C VAL A 285 4.44 -1.31 -6.39
N ASN A 286 4.54 -1.17 -5.07
CA ASN A 286 5.60 -1.78 -4.26
C ASN A 286 5.66 -3.31 -4.43
N PRO A 287 4.59 -4.09 -4.17
CA PRO A 287 4.58 -5.53 -4.43
C PRO A 287 4.87 -5.90 -5.88
N LEU A 288 4.30 -5.15 -6.84
CA LEU A 288 4.51 -5.40 -8.27
C LEU A 288 5.98 -5.25 -8.66
N LEU A 289 6.66 -4.20 -8.19
CA LEU A 289 8.09 -4.00 -8.44
C LEU A 289 8.95 -5.11 -7.82
N TYR A 290 8.62 -5.58 -6.61
CA TYR A 290 9.34 -6.71 -6.01
C TYR A 290 9.19 -7.99 -6.84
N PHE A 291 8.00 -8.21 -7.39
CA PHE A 291 7.73 -9.35 -8.28
C PHE A 291 8.46 -9.25 -9.62
N CYS A 292 8.38 -8.09 -10.28
CA CYS A 292 8.97 -7.87 -11.61
C CYS A 292 10.48 -7.85 -11.58
N MET A 293 11.07 -7.22 -10.55
CA MET A 293 12.53 -7.05 -10.48
C MET A 293 13.26 -8.25 -9.84
N GLY A 294 12.52 -9.31 -9.50
CA GLY A 294 13.08 -10.59 -9.11
C GLY A 294 13.90 -10.54 -7.83
N LEU A 295 13.39 -9.85 -6.80
CA LEU A 295 13.76 -10.23 -5.45
C LEU A 295 13.42 -11.72 -5.32
N ASP A 296 14.22 -12.48 -4.55
CA ASP A 296 14.01 -13.93 -4.27
C ASP A 296 12.58 -14.31 -3.83
N VAL A 297 11.72 -13.32 -3.70
CA VAL A 297 10.29 -13.42 -3.42
C VAL A 297 9.58 -14.34 -4.41
N ARG A 298 9.86 -14.20 -5.73
CA ARG A 298 9.19 -15.02 -6.77
C ARG A 298 9.62 -16.49 -6.71
N GLY A 299 10.93 -16.75 -6.56
CA GLY A 299 11.46 -18.12 -6.48
C GLY A 299 11.01 -18.81 -5.19
N ARG A 300 11.05 -18.10 -4.06
CA ARG A 300 10.66 -18.64 -2.75
C ARG A 300 9.15 -18.73 -2.58
N PHE A 301 8.37 -17.86 -3.22
CA PHE A 301 6.92 -17.99 -3.26
C PHE A 301 6.50 -19.28 -3.99
N LYS A 302 7.09 -19.55 -5.16
CA LYS A 302 6.85 -20.84 -5.87
C LYS A 302 7.25 -22.04 -5.02
N GLN A 303 8.40 -21.99 -4.34
CA GLN A 303 8.86 -23.07 -3.45
C GLN A 303 7.96 -23.23 -2.21
N SER A 304 7.46 -22.12 -1.66
CA SER A 304 6.57 -22.14 -0.49
C SER A 304 5.18 -22.65 -0.85
N LEU A 305 4.60 -22.22 -1.98
CA LEU A 305 3.33 -22.74 -2.50
C LEU A 305 3.45 -24.24 -2.82
N ALA A 306 4.52 -24.64 -3.50
CA ALA A 306 4.76 -26.07 -3.78
C ALA A 306 4.94 -26.88 -2.48
N GLY A 307 5.57 -26.30 -1.46
CA GLY A 307 5.71 -26.94 -0.14
C GLY A 307 4.40 -27.06 0.62
N VAL A 308 3.56 -26.01 0.59
CA VAL A 308 2.21 -26.04 1.19
C VAL A 308 1.31 -27.03 0.43
N TYR A 309 1.35 -27.01 -0.89
CA TYR A 309 0.59 -27.93 -1.75
C TYR A 309 1.01 -29.40 -1.52
N LYS A 310 2.32 -29.67 -1.44
CA LYS A 310 2.82 -31.03 -1.11
C LYS A 310 2.39 -31.49 0.28
N ARG A 311 2.39 -30.61 1.29
CA ARG A 311 1.89 -30.95 2.64
C ARG A 311 0.40 -31.23 2.63
N ALA A 312 -0.40 -30.35 1.98
CA ALA A 312 -1.83 -30.54 1.88
C ALA A 312 -2.20 -31.85 1.14
N LEU A 313 -1.42 -32.26 0.14
CA LEU A 313 -1.59 -33.56 -0.54
C LEU A 313 -1.16 -34.71 0.35
N ALA A 314 -0.07 -34.59 1.13
CA ALA A 314 0.36 -35.61 2.05
C ALA A 314 -0.65 -35.83 3.20
N ASP A 315 -1.18 -34.72 3.75
CA ASP A 315 -2.23 -34.77 4.78
C ASP A 315 -3.55 -35.35 4.23
N ALA A 316 -3.85 -35.16 2.94
CA ALA A 316 -5.00 -35.76 2.28
C ALA A 316 -4.82 -37.29 2.02
N ASP A 317 -3.58 -37.71 1.74
CA ASP A 317 -3.22 -39.12 1.50
C ASP A 317 -3.19 -39.93 2.82
N ASP A 318 -2.65 -39.32 3.92
CA ASP A 318 -2.70 -39.90 5.27
C ASP A 318 -4.14 -40.00 5.80
N GLY A 319 -5.01 -39.07 5.51
CA GLY A 319 -6.43 -39.09 5.84
C GLY A 319 -7.17 -40.25 5.13
N GLN A 320 -6.77 -40.58 3.91
CA GLN A 320 -7.36 -41.68 3.14
C GLN A 320 -6.86 -43.04 3.59
N THR A 321 -5.61 -43.16 4.02
CA THR A 321 -5.03 -44.40 4.59
C THR A 321 -5.58 -44.72 5.98
N THR A 322 -5.89 -43.70 6.78
CA THR A 322 -6.51 -43.91 8.10
C THR A 322 -7.96 -44.40 7.97
N GLN A 323 -8.72 -43.86 7.00
CA GLN A 323 -10.11 -44.27 6.74
C GLN A 323 -10.20 -45.68 6.13
N SER A 324 -9.22 -46.11 5.33
CA SER A 324 -9.17 -47.48 4.79
C SER A 324 -8.75 -48.50 5.84
N ASN A 325 -7.90 -48.14 6.82
CA ASN A 325 -7.54 -49.01 7.94
C ASN A 325 -8.66 -49.18 8.98
N GLU A 326 -9.47 -48.14 9.25
CA GLU A 326 -10.65 -48.29 10.12
C GLU A 326 -11.74 -49.15 9.48
N ARG A 327 -11.95 -49.11 8.17
CA ARG A 327 -12.89 -49.98 7.47
C ARG A 327 -12.42 -51.44 7.40
N SER A 328 -11.10 -51.70 7.42
CA SER A 328 -10.57 -53.06 7.43
C SER A 328 -10.52 -53.68 8.83
N LEU A 329 -10.65 -52.91 9.89
CA LEU A 329 -10.73 -53.41 11.28
C LEU A 329 -12.15 -53.78 11.69
N ASP A 330 -13.19 -53.22 11.11
CA ASP A 330 -14.59 -53.56 11.38
C ASP A 330 -15.03 -54.88 10.68
N ASP A 331 -14.37 -55.27 9.58
CA ASP A 331 -14.66 -56.54 8.89
C ASP A 331 -13.93 -57.77 9.46
N SER A 332 -13.03 -57.59 10.47
CA SER A 332 -12.23 -58.69 11.05
C SER A 332 -12.68 -59.15 12.43
N ALA A 333 -13.82 -58.66 12.95
CA ALA A 333 -14.34 -59.07 14.28
C ALA A 333 -15.24 -60.29 14.23
N GLY A 334 -14.83 -61.33 13.53
CA GLY A 334 -15.60 -62.58 13.43
C GLY A 334 -14.75 -63.79 13.06
N SER A 335 -13.78 -64.19 13.85
CA SER A 335 -13.43 -65.62 14.03
C SER A 335 -12.39 -65.86 15.13
N LYS A 336 -12.73 -66.71 16.08
CA LYS A 336 -11.89 -67.18 17.16
C LYS A 336 -10.83 -68.14 16.64
N HIS A 337 -9.64 -68.21 17.25
CA HIS A 337 -8.98 -69.33 17.93
C HIS A 337 -7.49 -69.05 18.09
N THR A 338 -7.01 -68.92 19.31
CA THR A 338 -6.23 -69.79 20.20
C THR A 338 -4.88 -70.38 19.69
N TYR A 339 -3.91 -70.34 20.59
CA TYR A 339 -2.63 -70.99 20.88
C TYR A 339 -1.39 -70.10 20.64
N VAL A 340 -0.72 -69.65 21.66
CA VAL A 340 0.17 -70.23 22.67
C VAL A 340 1.65 -70.34 22.22
N VAL A 341 2.50 -69.67 23.02
CA VAL A 341 3.83 -70.06 23.54
C VAL A 341 5.13 -69.66 22.79
N ALA A 342 5.93 -68.98 23.57
CA ALA A 342 7.40 -68.96 23.73
C ALA A 342 8.26 -68.43 22.61
N GLY A 343 9.21 -67.67 22.88
CA GLY A 343 10.10 -67.37 23.94
C GLY A 343 11.46 -66.91 23.39
N ARG A 344 12.20 -66.21 24.22
CA ARG A 344 13.65 -65.94 24.14
C ARG A 344 14.14 -64.85 23.20
N SER A 345 14.60 -63.68 23.71
CA SER A 345 15.82 -63.50 24.54
C SER A 345 17.12 -63.24 23.74
N GLN A 346 17.75 -62.19 24.16
CA GLN A 346 19.21 -61.87 24.07
C GLN A 346 19.63 -61.02 22.88
N THR A 347 20.24 -60.00 23.08
CA THR A 347 21.31 -59.36 23.84
C THR A 347 22.13 -58.46 22.90
N SER A 348 22.22 -57.26 23.30
CA SER A 348 23.41 -56.38 23.40
C SER A 348 24.54 -56.59 22.42
N VAL A 349 25.09 -55.48 21.94
CA VAL A 349 26.46 -55.04 22.28
C VAL A 349 26.74 -53.65 21.67
N ASP A 350 27.21 -52.75 22.51
CA ASP A 350 27.92 -51.52 22.20
C ASP A 350 29.11 -51.75 21.28
N VAL A 351 29.47 -50.76 20.48
CA VAL A 351 30.88 -50.30 20.39
C VAL A 351 30.90 -48.83 19.92
N ALA A 352 31.54 -48.01 20.75
CA ALA A 352 32.05 -46.67 20.49
C ALA A 352 33.33 -46.63 19.65
N LYS A 353 33.73 -45.41 19.28
CA LYS A 353 35.02 -44.87 18.74
C LYS A 353 34.92 -44.54 17.25
N VAL A 354 35.33 -43.41 16.82
CA VAL A 354 36.34 -42.38 17.20
C VAL A 354 35.84 -41.03 16.68
#